data_ef4be7ebcd41b386b56df1a58d5eef03
#
_entry.id   ef4be7ebcd41b386b56df1a58d5eef03
#
_cell.length_a   1.000
_cell.length_b   1.000
_cell.length_c   1.000
_cell.angle_alpha   90.00
_cell.angle_beta   90.00
_cell.angle_gamma   90.00
#
_symmetry.space_group_name_H-M   'P 1'
#
loop_
_entity.id
_entity.type
_entity.pdbx_description
1 polymer ?
#
loop_
_entity_poly.entity_id
_entity_poly.type
_entity_poly.pdbx_seq_one_letter_code
_entity_poly.pdbx_strand_id
1 'polypeptide(L)'
;FAAEQFVIFTPAGNHFPLIANGVPCPIYVDSSEDKGVMIAVGNLQQDILQVCGTKPVLLTNVSSKHCVIVGTYSTPFVKKLIAANKIDKKELEGKNEKYILQVVTNPCEGVDEAVVIIGSDRRGTIYGIYELSEQIGVSPWYWWADVPIRKQQNVYVKPGQYTDGEPAVTYRGIFLNDEAPCLTGWVKQTYGTNYGDHRFYTQVYELILRLKGNFLWPAMWSWAFYADDPENSKTADEMGIIIGTSHHEPMARNHQEWSR
;
A
#
# COMPACT_ATOMS: atom_id res chain seq x y z
N PHE A 1 12.49 7.41 13.12
CA PHE A 1 11.60 7.19 14.28
C PHE A 1 10.82 5.91 13.98
N ALA A 2 10.72 4.97 14.94
CA ALA A 2 9.81 3.85 14.81
C ALA A 2 8.37 4.39 14.89
N ALA A 3 7.48 3.93 13.99
CA ALA A 3 6.07 4.26 14.07
C ALA A 3 5.49 3.81 15.43
N GLU A 4 4.52 4.55 15.94
CA GLU A 4 3.83 4.17 17.17
C GLU A 4 3.16 2.81 16.98
N GLN A 5 3.44 1.84 17.88
CA GLN A 5 2.80 0.53 17.81
C GLN A 5 1.37 0.59 18.32
N PHE A 6 0.42 0.49 17.41
CA PHE A 6 -1.00 0.51 17.71
C PHE A 6 -1.71 -0.84 17.58
N VAL A 7 -1.03 -1.85 17.08
CA VAL A 7 -1.54 -3.23 17.02
C VAL A 7 -1.01 -4.06 18.17
N ILE A 8 -1.88 -4.87 18.77
CA ILE A 8 -1.54 -5.86 19.80
C ILE A 8 -2.13 -7.21 19.44
N PHE A 9 -1.52 -8.28 19.96
CA PHE A 9 -1.88 -9.67 19.67
C PHE A 9 -2.57 -10.38 20.82
N THR A 10 -2.87 -9.65 21.89
CA THR A 10 -3.60 -10.14 23.05
C THR A 10 -4.89 -9.34 23.22
N PRO A 11 -6.01 -9.99 23.59
CA PRO A 11 -7.25 -9.28 23.84
C PRO A 11 -7.10 -8.19 24.91
N ALA A 12 -7.66 -7.00 24.64
CA ALA A 12 -7.77 -5.93 25.62
C ALA A 12 -9.12 -5.23 25.44
N GLY A 13 -9.81 -4.94 26.55
CA GLY A 13 -11.26 -4.77 26.61
C GLY A 13 -11.91 -3.72 25.71
N ASN A 14 -11.17 -2.70 25.25
CA ASN A 14 -11.71 -1.63 24.39
C ASN A 14 -10.97 -1.50 23.06
N HIS A 15 -10.26 -2.55 22.65
CA HIS A 15 -9.52 -2.53 21.39
C HIS A 15 -10.37 -3.13 20.25
N PHE A 16 -10.26 -2.55 19.07
CA PHE A 16 -10.97 -3.02 17.89
C PHE A 16 -10.49 -4.42 17.47
N PRO A 17 -11.36 -5.42 17.35
CA PRO A 17 -10.99 -6.78 16.97
C PRO A 17 -10.81 -6.89 15.45
N LEU A 18 -9.59 -6.67 14.95
CA LEU A 18 -9.26 -6.82 13.53
C LEU A 18 -9.30 -8.31 13.10
N ILE A 19 -8.76 -9.18 13.95
CA ILE A 19 -8.83 -10.63 13.82
C ILE A 19 -9.19 -11.21 15.19
N ALA A 20 -10.24 -11.99 15.26
CA ALA A 20 -10.67 -12.67 16.48
C ALA A 20 -10.83 -14.16 16.23
N ASN A 21 -10.08 -15.00 16.98
CA ASN A 21 -10.08 -16.46 16.82
C ASN A 21 -9.86 -16.92 15.37
N GLY A 22 -8.94 -16.29 14.67
CA GLY A 22 -8.60 -16.59 13.28
C GLY A 22 -9.60 -16.08 12.24
N VAL A 23 -10.63 -15.35 12.66
CA VAL A 23 -11.64 -14.75 11.77
C VAL A 23 -11.35 -13.25 11.63
N PRO A 24 -10.94 -12.76 10.45
CA PRO A 24 -10.74 -11.35 10.21
C PRO A 24 -12.07 -10.63 9.98
N CYS A 25 -12.14 -9.36 10.40
CA CYS A 25 -13.25 -8.51 10.01
C CYS A 25 -13.19 -8.21 8.50
N PRO A 26 -14.35 -7.95 7.85
CA PRO A 26 -14.38 -7.63 6.44
C PRO A 26 -13.79 -6.24 6.16
N ILE A 27 -13.43 -6.00 4.90
CA ILE A 27 -12.91 -4.73 4.41
C ILE A 27 -13.94 -4.10 3.49
N TYR A 28 -14.24 -2.84 3.68
CA TYR A 28 -15.01 -2.01 2.76
C TYR A 28 -14.11 -1.01 2.06
N VAL A 29 -14.26 -0.91 0.76
CA VAL A 29 -13.66 0.13 -0.08
C VAL A 29 -14.69 0.51 -1.15
N ASP A 30 -14.81 1.81 -1.45
CA ASP A 30 -15.72 2.28 -2.50
C ASP A 30 -15.25 1.77 -3.88
N SER A 31 -16.16 1.27 -4.70
CA SER A 31 -15.85 0.74 -6.05
C SER A 31 -15.33 1.81 -7.02
N SER A 32 -15.50 3.09 -6.69
CA SER A 32 -14.97 4.21 -7.47
C SER A 32 -13.55 4.62 -7.05
N GLU A 33 -12.93 3.88 -6.13
CA GLU A 33 -11.60 4.19 -5.64
C GLU A 33 -10.52 3.98 -6.73
N ASP A 34 -9.38 4.67 -6.56
CA ASP A 34 -8.24 4.55 -7.46
C ASP A 34 -7.74 3.11 -7.57
N LYS A 35 -7.29 2.72 -8.78
CA LYS A 35 -6.82 1.35 -9.05
C LYS A 35 -5.65 0.94 -8.14
N GLY A 36 -4.72 1.86 -7.83
CA GLY A 36 -3.61 1.60 -6.93
C GLY A 36 -4.07 1.32 -5.49
N VAL A 37 -5.11 2.01 -5.04
CA VAL A 37 -5.74 1.74 -3.74
C VAL A 37 -6.40 0.36 -3.75
N MET A 38 -7.10 -0.01 -4.81
CA MET A 38 -7.71 -1.34 -4.94
C MET A 38 -6.66 -2.46 -4.94
N ILE A 39 -5.51 -2.25 -5.59
CA ILE A 39 -4.38 -3.19 -5.56
C ILE A 39 -3.85 -3.33 -4.13
N ALA A 40 -3.62 -2.22 -3.42
CA ALA A 40 -3.15 -2.24 -2.04
C ALA A 40 -4.15 -2.91 -1.08
N VAL A 41 -5.47 -2.74 -1.29
CA VAL A 41 -6.50 -3.46 -0.53
C VAL A 41 -6.43 -4.97 -0.80
N GLY A 42 -6.19 -5.37 -2.05
CA GLY A 42 -5.96 -6.77 -2.41
C GLY A 42 -4.73 -7.35 -1.70
N ASN A 43 -3.65 -6.57 -1.60
CA ASN A 43 -2.45 -6.96 -0.86
C ASN A 43 -2.74 -7.08 0.64
N LEU A 44 -3.49 -6.14 1.24
CA LEU A 44 -3.91 -6.26 2.64
C LEU A 44 -4.74 -7.53 2.90
N GLN A 45 -5.62 -7.91 1.97
CA GLN A 45 -6.36 -9.18 2.09
C GLN A 45 -5.41 -10.39 2.10
N GLN A 46 -4.34 -10.37 1.28
CA GLN A 46 -3.33 -11.43 1.26
C GLN A 46 -2.47 -11.41 2.53
N ASP A 47 -2.10 -10.24 3.01
CA ASP A 47 -1.33 -10.08 4.24
C ASP A 47 -2.10 -10.66 5.44
N ILE A 48 -3.38 -10.32 5.57
CA ILE A 48 -4.25 -10.85 6.62
C ILE A 48 -4.41 -12.38 6.48
N LEU A 49 -4.58 -12.88 5.25
CA LEU A 49 -4.60 -14.34 5.00
C LEU A 49 -3.32 -15.01 5.46
N GLN A 50 -2.17 -14.40 5.19
CA GLN A 50 -0.89 -14.94 5.64
C GLN A 50 -0.75 -14.90 7.17
N VAL A 51 -1.31 -13.90 7.84
CA VAL A 51 -1.27 -13.76 9.29
C VAL A 51 -2.22 -14.73 10.00
N CYS A 52 -3.48 -14.86 9.59
CA CYS A 52 -4.46 -15.66 10.34
C CYS A 52 -4.95 -16.94 9.64
N GLY A 53 -4.62 -17.12 8.36
CA GLY A 53 -5.06 -18.27 7.58
C GLY A 53 -6.44 -18.10 6.92
N THR A 54 -7.11 -16.97 7.13
CA THR A 54 -8.44 -16.66 6.55
C THR A 54 -8.37 -15.34 5.80
N LYS A 55 -8.87 -15.32 4.55
CA LYS A 55 -8.94 -14.11 3.75
C LYS A 55 -10.14 -13.26 4.15
N PRO A 56 -10.00 -11.97 4.49
CA PRO A 56 -11.13 -11.11 4.79
C PRO A 56 -12.03 -10.91 3.55
N VAL A 57 -13.33 -10.82 3.78
CA VAL A 57 -14.31 -10.53 2.72
C VAL A 57 -14.21 -9.06 2.32
N LEU A 58 -14.26 -8.78 1.01
CA LEU A 58 -14.40 -7.44 0.49
C LEU A 58 -15.90 -7.11 0.38
N LEU A 59 -16.32 -6.06 1.06
CA LEU A 59 -17.73 -5.62 1.06
C LEU A 59 -18.00 -4.68 -0.10
N THR A 60 -19.14 -4.83 -0.75
CA THR A 60 -19.67 -3.90 -1.76
C THR A 60 -20.47 -2.75 -1.15
N ASN A 61 -20.95 -2.93 0.08
CA ASN A 61 -21.60 -1.91 0.88
C ASN A 61 -21.23 -2.13 2.36
N VAL A 62 -21.32 -1.07 3.15
CA VAL A 62 -20.97 -1.13 4.58
C VAL A 62 -22.12 -1.79 5.34
N SER A 63 -21.96 -3.08 5.69
CA SER A 63 -23.03 -3.90 6.29
C SER A 63 -22.57 -4.81 7.43
N SER A 64 -21.41 -4.53 8.04
CA SER A 64 -20.86 -5.34 9.13
C SER A 64 -20.71 -4.52 10.39
N LYS A 65 -21.01 -5.10 11.56
CA LYS A 65 -20.84 -4.44 12.85
C LYS A 65 -19.41 -3.95 13.10
N HIS A 66 -18.43 -4.74 12.64
CA HIS A 66 -17.01 -4.41 12.68
C HIS A 66 -16.43 -4.57 11.28
N CYS A 67 -15.69 -3.57 10.78
CA CYS A 67 -15.03 -3.66 9.49
C CYS A 67 -13.82 -2.72 9.42
N VAL A 68 -12.94 -2.96 8.45
CA VAL A 68 -11.98 -1.96 8.00
C VAL A 68 -12.63 -1.14 6.90
N ILE A 69 -12.54 0.17 6.97
CA ILE A 69 -13.02 1.10 5.93
C ILE A 69 -11.81 1.79 5.32
N VAL A 70 -11.66 1.64 4.00
CA VAL A 70 -10.57 2.28 3.25
C VAL A 70 -11.15 3.30 2.28
N GLY A 71 -10.53 4.47 2.21
CA GLY A 71 -10.94 5.48 1.25
C GLY A 71 -9.96 6.65 1.10
N THR A 72 -10.07 7.35 -0.03
CA THR A 72 -9.35 8.59 -0.29
C THR A 72 -10.26 9.78 0.03
N TYR A 73 -9.68 10.88 0.51
CA TYR A 73 -10.38 12.13 0.89
C TYR A 73 -11.41 12.61 -0.14
N SER A 74 -11.13 12.40 -1.43
CA SER A 74 -12.01 12.80 -2.53
C SER A 74 -13.28 11.95 -2.69
N THR A 75 -13.32 10.74 -2.13
CA THR A 75 -14.43 9.80 -2.36
C THR A 75 -15.72 10.22 -1.64
N PRO A 76 -16.89 9.88 -2.22
CA PRO A 76 -18.18 10.25 -1.64
C PRO A 76 -18.40 9.70 -0.22
N PHE A 77 -17.94 8.48 0.03
CA PHE A 77 -18.09 7.87 1.35
C PHE A 77 -17.27 8.59 2.43
N VAL A 78 -16.00 8.93 2.13
CA VAL A 78 -15.16 9.70 3.06
C VAL A 78 -15.74 11.08 3.33
N LYS A 79 -16.26 11.76 2.31
CA LYS A 79 -16.96 13.05 2.49
C LYS A 79 -18.17 12.93 3.44
N LYS A 80 -18.91 11.82 3.40
CA LYS A 80 -19.99 11.57 4.37
C LYS A 80 -19.49 11.41 5.80
N LEU A 81 -18.37 10.67 6.00
CA LEU A 81 -17.75 10.53 7.32
C LEU A 81 -17.31 11.90 7.89
N ILE A 82 -16.73 12.75 7.05
CA ILE A 82 -16.31 14.10 7.42
C ILE A 82 -17.54 14.97 7.76
N ALA A 83 -18.58 14.95 6.93
CA ALA A 83 -19.81 15.69 7.18
C ALA A 83 -20.53 15.25 8.47
N ALA A 84 -20.39 13.99 8.86
CA ALA A 84 -20.90 13.44 10.11
C ALA A 84 -19.96 13.68 11.32
N ASN A 85 -18.90 14.47 11.17
CA ASN A 85 -17.87 14.74 12.19
C ASN A 85 -17.22 13.47 12.76
N LYS A 86 -17.12 12.41 11.96
CA LYS A 86 -16.42 11.19 12.34
C LYS A 86 -14.92 11.26 12.07
N ILE A 87 -14.53 12.13 11.13
CA ILE A 87 -13.15 12.39 10.70
C ILE A 87 -12.94 13.90 10.64
N ASP A 88 -11.86 14.39 11.22
CA ASP A 88 -11.48 15.81 11.09
C ASP A 88 -10.83 16.04 9.70
N LYS A 89 -11.51 16.85 8.88
CA LYS A 89 -11.03 17.17 7.55
C LYS A 89 -9.67 17.88 7.54
N LYS A 90 -9.31 18.62 8.59
CA LYS A 90 -8.04 19.36 8.71
C LYS A 90 -6.83 18.43 8.66
N GLU A 91 -7.03 17.18 9.03
CA GLU A 91 -5.96 16.17 8.98
C GLU A 91 -5.57 15.78 7.55
N LEU A 92 -6.46 16.02 6.57
CA LEU A 92 -6.32 15.53 5.20
C LEU A 92 -6.41 16.64 4.14
N GLU A 93 -7.19 17.68 4.39
CA GLU A 93 -7.47 18.75 3.42
C GLU A 93 -6.19 19.53 3.08
N GLY A 94 -5.85 19.59 1.79
CA GLY A 94 -4.64 20.27 1.30
C GLY A 94 -3.33 19.58 1.67
N LYS A 95 -3.37 18.35 2.18
CA LYS A 95 -2.19 17.54 2.50
C LYS A 95 -1.78 16.66 1.33
N ASN A 96 -0.49 16.34 1.26
CA ASN A 96 0.05 15.44 0.25
C ASN A 96 0.55 14.15 0.90
N GLU A 97 0.16 13.02 0.31
CA GLU A 97 0.63 11.68 0.70
C GLU A 97 0.50 11.40 2.21
N LYS A 98 -0.42 12.10 2.89
CA LYS A 98 -0.73 11.88 4.30
C LYS A 98 -1.86 10.89 4.44
N TYR A 99 -1.78 10.03 5.45
CA TYR A 99 -2.89 9.17 5.87
C TYR A 99 -3.24 9.41 7.33
N ILE A 100 -4.46 9.01 7.68
CA ILE A 100 -4.88 8.73 9.05
C ILE A 100 -5.40 7.30 9.12
N LEU A 101 -5.07 6.60 10.20
CA LEU A 101 -5.66 5.35 10.60
C LEU A 101 -6.29 5.57 11.96
N GLN A 102 -7.60 5.35 12.07
CA GLN A 102 -8.36 5.69 13.28
C GLN A 102 -9.41 4.63 13.59
N VAL A 103 -9.56 4.29 14.86
CA VAL A 103 -10.72 3.52 15.35
C VAL A 103 -11.88 4.48 15.55
N VAL A 104 -13.00 4.26 14.85
CA VAL A 104 -14.18 5.12 14.86
C VAL A 104 -15.41 4.35 15.31
N THR A 105 -16.06 4.83 16.36
CA THR A 105 -17.32 4.29 16.85
C THR A 105 -18.49 4.85 16.06
N ASN A 106 -19.42 3.98 15.65
CA ASN A 106 -20.60 4.33 14.85
C ASN A 106 -20.26 5.21 13.64
N PRO A 107 -19.34 4.76 12.73
CA PRO A 107 -18.96 5.55 11.57
C PRO A 107 -20.12 5.82 10.62
N CYS A 108 -21.04 4.87 10.49
CA CYS A 108 -22.26 4.96 9.71
C CYS A 108 -23.31 3.98 10.23
N GLU A 109 -24.51 4.05 9.69
CA GLU A 109 -25.62 3.14 10.06
C GLU A 109 -25.24 1.68 9.86
N GLY A 110 -25.54 0.85 10.87
CA GLY A 110 -25.28 -0.59 10.86
C GLY A 110 -23.85 -1.01 11.22
N VAL A 111 -22.94 -0.06 11.49
CA VAL A 111 -21.57 -0.33 11.93
C VAL A 111 -21.37 0.18 13.34
N ASP A 112 -21.03 -0.72 14.26
CA ASP A 112 -20.78 -0.38 15.66
C ASP A 112 -19.39 0.27 15.80
N GLU A 113 -18.39 -0.28 15.12
CA GLU A 113 -17.02 0.23 15.16
C GLU A 113 -16.23 -0.15 13.89
N ALA A 114 -15.34 0.71 13.45
CA ALA A 114 -14.46 0.46 12.31
C ALA A 114 -13.03 0.98 12.53
N VAL A 115 -12.06 0.26 11.96
CA VAL A 115 -10.74 0.84 11.64
C VAL A 115 -10.89 1.56 10.31
N VAL A 116 -10.75 2.88 10.34
CA VAL A 116 -10.89 3.73 9.16
C VAL A 116 -9.50 4.16 8.69
N ILE A 117 -9.15 3.84 7.44
CA ILE A 117 -7.89 4.22 6.79
C ILE A 117 -8.23 5.21 5.68
N ILE A 118 -7.82 6.45 5.84
CA ILE A 118 -8.10 7.51 4.87
C ILE A 118 -6.81 8.24 4.50
N GLY A 119 -6.56 8.35 3.19
CA GLY A 119 -5.48 9.18 2.66
C GLY A 119 -5.98 10.53 2.15
N SER A 120 -5.12 11.54 2.21
CA SER A 120 -5.35 12.83 1.56
C SER A 120 -5.40 12.71 0.03
N ASP A 121 -4.70 11.72 -0.51
CA ASP A 121 -4.66 11.34 -1.91
C ASP A 121 -4.47 9.82 -2.05
N ARG A 122 -4.35 9.32 -3.28
CA ARG A 122 -4.20 7.88 -3.55
C ARG A 122 -3.00 7.27 -2.84
N ARG A 123 -1.83 7.94 -2.83
CA ARG A 123 -0.63 7.41 -2.17
C ARG A 123 -0.74 7.45 -0.66
N GLY A 124 -1.32 8.50 -0.11
CA GLY A 124 -1.63 8.53 1.32
C GLY A 124 -2.50 7.36 1.74
N THR A 125 -3.54 7.05 0.98
CA THR A 125 -4.40 5.88 1.24
C THR A 125 -3.62 4.57 1.19
N ILE A 126 -2.78 4.38 0.15
CA ILE A 126 -1.91 3.21 0.00
C ILE A 126 -0.94 3.07 1.18
N TYR A 127 -0.34 4.15 1.64
CA TYR A 127 0.57 4.13 2.79
C TYR A 127 -0.14 3.75 4.09
N GLY A 128 -1.35 4.24 4.31
CA GLY A 128 -2.16 3.83 5.46
C GLY A 128 -2.53 2.35 5.44
N ILE A 129 -2.81 1.79 4.27
CA ILE A 129 -3.05 0.35 4.10
C ILE A 129 -1.79 -0.45 4.46
N TYR A 130 -0.63 -0.08 3.92
CA TYR A 130 0.63 -0.79 4.20
C TYR A 130 1.16 -0.55 5.62
N GLU A 131 0.81 0.58 6.26
CA GLU A 131 1.04 0.76 7.69
C GLU A 131 0.32 -0.31 8.50
N LEU A 132 -0.96 -0.56 8.21
CA LEU A 132 -1.68 -1.63 8.89
C LEU A 132 -1.04 -3.01 8.60
N SER A 133 -0.62 -3.27 7.36
CA SER A 133 0.08 -4.51 6.99
C SER A 133 1.35 -4.72 7.81
N GLU A 134 2.16 -3.69 7.98
CA GLU A 134 3.39 -3.76 8.78
C GLU A 134 3.08 -3.98 10.26
N GLN A 135 2.10 -3.27 10.81
CA GLN A 135 1.69 -3.38 12.20
C GLN A 135 1.12 -4.76 12.56
N ILE A 136 0.47 -5.46 11.63
CA ILE A 136 0.01 -6.84 11.85
C ILE A 136 1.11 -7.88 11.67
N GLY A 137 2.33 -7.46 11.34
CA GLY A 137 3.52 -8.30 11.28
C GLY A 137 3.97 -8.72 9.87
N VAL A 138 3.51 -8.05 8.83
CA VAL A 138 3.98 -8.27 7.45
C VAL A 138 5.02 -7.22 7.10
N SER A 139 6.29 -7.60 7.18
CA SER A 139 7.42 -6.72 6.82
C SER A 139 7.32 -6.26 5.36
N PRO A 140 7.70 -5.01 5.01
CA PRO A 140 7.90 -4.59 3.63
C PRO A 140 8.83 -5.51 2.83
N TRP A 141 9.73 -6.18 3.51
CA TRP A 141 10.74 -7.09 2.95
C TRP A 141 10.30 -8.56 2.91
N TYR A 142 9.03 -8.87 3.20
CA TYR A 142 8.55 -10.24 3.31
C TYR A 142 8.86 -11.08 2.06
N TRP A 143 8.74 -10.48 0.87
CA TRP A 143 8.99 -11.15 -0.41
C TRP A 143 10.47 -11.10 -0.82
N TRP A 144 11.12 -9.93 -0.65
CA TRP A 144 12.48 -9.70 -1.11
C TRP A 144 13.56 -10.34 -0.25
N ALA A 145 13.33 -10.45 1.04
CA ALA A 145 14.28 -10.97 2.01
C ALA A 145 13.73 -12.16 2.81
N ASP A 146 12.67 -12.81 2.33
CA ASP A 146 12.05 -13.99 2.95
C ASP A 146 11.73 -13.78 4.45
N VAL A 147 11.37 -12.55 4.83
CA VAL A 147 11.04 -12.26 6.24
C VAL A 147 9.79 -13.03 6.64
N PRO A 148 9.86 -13.92 7.64
CA PRO A 148 8.76 -14.79 7.99
C PRO A 148 7.59 -14.02 8.62
N ILE A 149 6.37 -14.34 8.19
CA ILE A 149 5.15 -13.81 8.76
C ILE A 149 4.68 -14.75 9.88
N ARG A 150 4.61 -14.22 11.11
CA ARG A 150 4.14 -14.99 12.27
C ARG A 150 2.63 -15.15 12.24
N LYS A 151 2.15 -16.37 12.42
CA LYS A 151 0.72 -16.65 12.52
C LYS A 151 0.14 -16.08 13.82
N GLN A 152 -1.01 -15.42 13.69
CA GLN A 152 -1.75 -14.82 14.80
C GLN A 152 -3.22 -15.19 14.69
N GLN A 153 -3.81 -15.66 15.79
CA GLN A 153 -5.25 -15.92 15.87
C GLN A 153 -6.02 -14.71 16.34
N ASN A 154 -5.36 -13.78 16.99
CA ASN A 154 -5.96 -12.58 17.54
C ASN A 154 -5.08 -11.37 17.22
N VAL A 155 -5.71 -10.33 16.67
CA VAL A 155 -5.07 -9.06 16.33
C VAL A 155 -6.05 -7.94 16.66
N TYR A 156 -5.63 -6.99 17.48
CA TYR A 156 -6.46 -5.89 17.93
C TYR A 156 -5.79 -4.55 17.63
N VAL A 157 -6.60 -3.56 17.29
CA VAL A 157 -6.15 -2.18 17.06
C VAL A 157 -6.53 -1.32 18.27
N LYS A 158 -5.56 -0.63 18.85
CA LYS A 158 -5.78 0.30 19.97
C LYS A 158 -6.66 1.47 19.53
N PRO A 159 -7.56 1.97 20.40
CA PRO A 159 -8.26 3.22 20.14
C PRO A 159 -7.25 4.37 19.92
N GLY A 160 -7.55 5.25 18.99
CA GLY A 160 -6.71 6.40 18.70
C GLY A 160 -6.69 6.76 17.22
N GLN A 161 -5.92 7.77 16.88
CA GLN A 161 -5.62 8.21 15.52
C GLN A 161 -4.12 8.15 15.30
N TYR A 162 -3.71 7.50 14.22
CA TYR A 162 -2.31 7.24 13.88
C TYR A 162 -2.00 7.79 12.50
N THR A 163 -0.83 8.38 12.36
CA THR A 163 -0.35 9.02 11.11
C THR A 163 1.15 9.24 11.19
N ASP A 164 1.82 9.20 10.02
CA ASP A 164 3.22 9.66 9.91
C ASP A 164 3.32 11.13 9.50
N GLY A 165 2.18 11.80 9.25
CA GLY A 165 2.14 13.15 8.73
C GLY A 165 2.41 13.21 7.21
N GLU A 166 2.69 14.43 6.73
CA GLU A 166 3.11 14.65 5.33
C GLU A 166 4.60 14.33 5.19
N PRO A 167 5.02 13.67 4.11
CA PRO A 167 6.44 13.49 3.84
C PRO A 167 7.16 14.82 3.62
N ALA A 168 8.31 15.00 4.25
CA ALA A 168 9.12 16.23 4.11
C ALA A 168 9.79 16.35 2.74
N VAL A 169 9.90 15.24 1.99
CA VAL A 169 10.54 15.18 0.67
C VAL A 169 9.54 14.62 -0.33
N THR A 170 9.37 15.33 -1.46
CA THR A 170 8.37 14.98 -2.49
C THR A 170 8.68 13.66 -3.18
N TYR A 171 9.92 13.43 -3.59
CA TYR A 171 10.32 12.20 -4.29
C TYR A 171 11.19 11.33 -3.38
N ARG A 172 10.73 10.13 -3.12
CA ARG A 172 11.38 9.15 -2.24
C ARG A 172 11.39 7.80 -2.95
N GLY A 173 12.56 7.27 -3.21
CA GLY A 173 12.63 6.04 -3.97
C GLY A 173 14.02 5.45 -4.03
N ILE A 174 14.19 4.54 -4.97
CA ILE A 174 15.44 3.83 -5.20
C ILE A 174 15.93 4.02 -6.63
N PHE A 175 17.25 4.02 -6.77
CA PHE A 175 17.93 3.79 -8.04
C PHE A 175 18.18 2.28 -8.15
N LEU A 176 17.70 1.65 -9.22
CA LEU A 176 17.84 0.23 -9.43
C LEU A 176 18.74 -0.04 -10.62
N ASN A 177 19.91 -0.60 -10.34
CA ASN A 177 20.87 -0.94 -11.39
C ASN A 177 20.52 -2.29 -12.02
N ASP A 178 20.35 -2.34 -13.35
CA ASP A 178 19.94 -3.52 -14.11
C ASP A 178 21.12 -4.34 -14.68
N GLU A 179 22.33 -4.08 -14.20
CA GLU A 179 23.54 -4.72 -14.74
C GLU A 179 23.57 -6.24 -14.58
N ALA A 180 24.16 -6.88 -15.58
CA ALA A 180 24.56 -8.29 -15.51
C ALA A 180 25.90 -8.43 -14.73
N PRO A 181 26.12 -9.59 -14.05
CA PRO A 181 25.27 -10.76 -13.97
C PRO A 181 24.22 -10.72 -12.85
N CYS A 182 24.28 -9.72 -11.98
CA CYS A 182 23.48 -9.71 -10.74
C CYS A 182 21.97 -9.67 -11.02
N LEU A 183 21.41 -8.50 -11.22
CA LEU A 183 19.96 -8.33 -11.34
C LEU A 183 19.42 -9.01 -12.62
N THR A 184 20.08 -8.80 -13.76
CA THR A 184 19.68 -9.41 -15.03
C THR A 184 19.70 -10.94 -14.96
N GLY A 185 20.73 -11.54 -14.32
CA GLY A 185 20.82 -12.99 -14.14
C GLY A 185 19.71 -13.53 -13.23
N TRP A 186 19.43 -12.84 -12.14
CA TRP A 186 18.34 -13.21 -11.23
C TRP A 186 16.96 -13.08 -11.88
N VAL A 187 16.70 -11.99 -12.61
CA VAL A 187 15.45 -11.80 -13.35
C VAL A 187 15.25 -12.91 -14.39
N LYS A 188 16.30 -13.26 -15.14
CA LYS A 188 16.25 -14.35 -16.11
C LYS A 188 15.90 -15.69 -15.45
N GLN A 189 16.50 -15.99 -14.33
CA GLN A 189 16.22 -17.23 -13.59
C GLN A 189 14.80 -17.25 -13.03
N THR A 190 14.29 -16.12 -12.56
CA THR A 190 13.01 -16.04 -11.86
C THR A 190 11.83 -15.89 -12.83
N TYR A 191 11.97 -15.05 -13.87
CA TYR A 191 10.89 -14.68 -14.78
C TYR A 191 11.06 -15.18 -16.21
N GLY A 192 12.25 -15.68 -16.57
CA GLY A 192 12.56 -16.19 -17.90
C GLY A 192 12.88 -15.12 -18.95
N THR A 193 12.91 -13.84 -18.57
CA THR A 193 13.23 -12.69 -19.44
C THR A 193 14.66 -12.20 -19.18
N ASN A 194 15.31 -11.64 -20.21
CA ASN A 194 16.63 -11.02 -20.04
C ASN A 194 16.57 -9.59 -19.49
N TYR A 195 15.39 -9.05 -19.26
CA TYR A 195 15.12 -7.69 -18.78
C TYR A 195 14.03 -7.73 -17.71
N GLY A 196 13.94 -6.67 -16.90
CA GLY A 196 12.84 -6.50 -15.96
C GLY A 196 11.54 -6.20 -16.70
N ASP A 197 10.62 -7.14 -16.67
CA ASP A 197 9.26 -6.95 -17.17
C ASP A 197 8.32 -6.48 -16.03
N HIS A 198 7.06 -6.19 -16.37
CA HIS A 198 6.08 -5.69 -15.41
C HIS A 198 5.88 -6.64 -14.20
N ARG A 199 6.09 -7.95 -14.33
CA ARG A 199 5.97 -8.90 -13.21
C ARG A 199 7.05 -8.65 -12.16
N PHE A 200 8.28 -8.40 -12.61
CA PHE A 200 9.40 -8.02 -11.76
C PHE A 200 9.17 -6.63 -11.14
N TYR A 201 8.86 -5.64 -11.98
CA TYR A 201 8.70 -4.28 -11.51
C TYR A 201 7.49 -4.09 -10.58
N THR A 202 6.41 -4.86 -10.73
CA THR A 202 5.30 -4.87 -9.77
C THR A 202 5.77 -5.17 -8.35
N GLN A 203 6.70 -6.13 -8.18
CA GLN A 203 7.28 -6.43 -6.87
C GLN A 203 8.15 -5.29 -6.34
N VAL A 204 8.87 -4.60 -7.22
CA VAL A 204 9.66 -3.41 -6.86
C VAL A 204 8.75 -2.26 -6.45
N TYR A 205 7.67 -2.01 -7.20
CA TYR A 205 6.69 -0.95 -6.89
C TYR A 205 6.01 -1.20 -5.54
N GLU A 206 5.60 -2.43 -5.29
CA GLU A 206 5.01 -2.80 -4.00
C GLU A 206 5.98 -2.55 -2.84
N LEU A 207 7.25 -2.94 -2.97
CA LEU A 207 8.27 -2.68 -1.95
C LEU A 207 8.43 -1.17 -1.68
N ILE A 208 8.54 -0.36 -2.74
CA ILE A 208 8.68 1.10 -2.61
C ILE A 208 7.47 1.68 -1.86
N LEU A 209 6.26 1.27 -2.21
CA LEU A 209 5.03 1.76 -1.57
C LEU A 209 4.91 1.30 -0.11
N ARG A 210 5.28 0.05 0.19
CA ARG A 210 5.34 -0.44 1.58
C ARG A 210 6.35 0.31 2.44
N LEU A 211 7.44 0.79 1.84
CA LEU A 211 8.44 1.67 2.46
C LEU A 211 8.04 3.16 2.43
N LYS A 212 6.80 3.48 2.01
CA LYS A 212 6.26 4.85 1.88
C LYS A 212 7.07 5.73 0.93
N GLY A 213 7.67 5.10 -0.08
CA GLY A 213 8.28 5.74 -1.24
C GLY A 213 7.29 5.89 -2.39
N ASN A 214 7.69 6.63 -3.42
CA ASN A 214 6.86 6.92 -4.58
C ASN A 214 7.63 6.96 -5.91
N PHE A 215 8.94 6.66 -5.89
CA PHE A 215 9.79 6.90 -7.04
C PHE A 215 10.72 5.70 -7.33
N LEU A 216 10.81 5.35 -8.60
CA LEU A 216 11.79 4.37 -9.09
C LEU A 216 12.61 5.00 -10.20
N TRP A 217 13.93 4.81 -10.14
CA TRP A 217 14.85 5.13 -11.21
C TRP A 217 15.52 3.85 -11.71
N PRO A 218 15.00 3.20 -12.77
CA PRO A 218 15.69 2.09 -13.42
C PRO A 218 16.89 2.58 -14.20
N ALA A 219 18.05 1.95 -14.03
CA ALA A 219 19.30 2.41 -14.62
C ALA A 219 19.36 2.28 -16.14
N MET A 220 18.72 1.26 -16.69
CA MET A 220 18.56 1.05 -18.13
C MET A 220 19.87 1.01 -18.93
N TRP A 221 20.87 0.26 -18.44
CA TRP A 221 22.16 0.13 -19.13
C TRP A 221 22.05 -0.52 -20.51
N SER A 222 21.41 -1.66 -20.58
CA SER A 222 21.32 -2.50 -21.79
C SER A 222 19.88 -2.68 -22.27
N TRP A 223 18.92 -2.28 -21.46
CA TRP A 223 17.51 -2.53 -21.65
C TRP A 223 16.73 -1.22 -21.77
N ALA A 224 15.55 -1.29 -22.35
CA ALA A 224 14.68 -0.15 -22.58
C ALA A 224 13.37 -0.35 -21.78
N PHE A 225 13.31 0.16 -20.57
CA PHE A 225 12.22 -0.01 -19.62
C PHE A 225 10.82 0.15 -20.24
N TYR A 226 10.65 1.16 -21.11
CA TYR A 226 9.35 1.45 -21.75
C TYR A 226 9.11 0.62 -23.02
N ALA A 227 10.16 0.31 -23.79
CA ALA A 227 10.04 -0.36 -25.07
C ALA A 227 10.09 -1.87 -24.94
N ASP A 228 10.84 -2.40 -23.99
CA ASP A 228 10.97 -3.85 -23.77
C ASP A 228 9.69 -4.46 -23.18
N ASP A 229 8.98 -3.71 -22.32
CA ASP A 229 7.66 -4.07 -21.84
C ASP A 229 6.80 -2.81 -21.57
N PRO A 230 5.84 -2.50 -22.43
CA PRO A 230 4.95 -1.34 -22.25
C PRO A 230 4.10 -1.38 -20.97
N GLU A 231 3.87 -2.56 -20.39
CA GLU A 231 3.13 -2.70 -19.13
C GLU A 231 3.95 -2.19 -17.95
N ASN A 232 5.28 -2.03 -18.06
CA ASN A 232 6.12 -1.48 -16.99
C ASN A 232 5.67 -0.10 -16.53
N SER A 233 5.51 0.85 -17.47
CA SER A 233 5.09 2.21 -17.15
C SER A 233 3.61 2.29 -16.78
N LYS A 234 2.76 1.51 -17.43
CA LYS A 234 1.33 1.44 -17.14
C LYS A 234 1.08 0.93 -15.71
N THR A 235 1.75 -0.16 -15.32
CA THR A 235 1.64 -0.73 -13.97
C THR A 235 2.19 0.26 -12.92
N ALA A 236 3.28 0.97 -13.23
CA ALA A 236 3.81 2.01 -12.37
C ALA A 236 2.77 3.11 -12.09
N ASP A 237 2.14 3.63 -13.14
CA ASP A 237 1.09 4.66 -13.02
C ASP A 237 -0.12 4.14 -12.23
N GLU A 238 -0.59 2.94 -12.55
CA GLU A 238 -1.71 2.29 -11.85
C GLU A 238 -1.43 2.11 -10.36
N MET A 239 -0.21 1.76 -9.98
CA MET A 239 0.18 1.59 -8.57
C MET A 239 0.56 2.91 -7.88
N GLY A 240 0.76 3.99 -8.62
CA GLY A 240 1.11 5.30 -8.08
C GLY A 240 2.60 5.57 -7.96
N ILE A 241 3.44 4.85 -8.71
CA ILE A 241 4.89 5.04 -8.76
C ILE A 241 5.27 6.01 -9.89
N ILE A 242 6.16 6.94 -9.58
CA ILE A 242 6.79 7.87 -10.52
C ILE A 242 8.07 7.23 -11.02
N ILE A 243 8.27 7.21 -12.33
CA ILE A 243 9.45 6.63 -12.95
C ILE A 243 10.41 7.74 -13.39
N GLY A 244 11.65 7.69 -12.91
CA GLY A 244 12.78 8.39 -13.53
C GLY A 244 13.23 7.66 -14.79
N THR A 245 13.98 8.33 -15.64
CA THR A 245 14.50 7.75 -16.87
C THR A 245 15.98 8.02 -16.99
N SER A 246 16.71 7.07 -17.57
CA SER A 246 18.09 7.22 -17.96
C SER A 246 19.12 7.15 -16.83
N HIS A 247 20.29 6.68 -17.17
CA HIS A 247 21.43 6.56 -16.27
C HIS A 247 22.44 7.73 -16.45
N HIS A 248 22.73 8.09 -17.69
CA HIS A 248 23.74 9.11 -18.03
C HIS A 248 23.16 10.37 -18.65
N GLU A 249 21.95 10.32 -19.17
CA GLU A 249 21.29 11.40 -19.91
C GLU A 249 20.17 12.04 -19.07
N PRO A 250 20.45 13.01 -18.22
CA PRO A 250 19.50 13.51 -17.22
C PRO A 250 18.27 14.20 -17.81
N MET A 251 18.33 14.59 -19.09
CA MET A 251 17.23 15.24 -19.81
C MET A 251 16.63 14.34 -20.90
N ALA A 252 17.17 13.17 -21.09
CA ALA A 252 16.83 12.33 -22.22
C ALA A 252 16.04 11.09 -21.80
N ARG A 253 15.41 10.49 -22.77
CA ARG A 253 14.90 9.12 -22.69
C ARG A 253 16.09 8.16 -22.67
N ASN A 254 15.83 6.93 -22.27
CA ASN A 254 16.80 5.86 -22.38
C ASN A 254 17.43 5.82 -23.79
N HIS A 255 18.76 5.87 -23.86
CA HIS A 255 19.48 5.90 -25.14
C HIS A 255 19.23 4.63 -25.99
N GLN A 256 18.91 3.49 -25.38
CA GLN A 256 18.54 2.28 -26.10
C GLN A 256 17.23 2.45 -26.88
N GLU A 257 16.31 3.24 -26.38
CA GLU A 257 15.07 3.57 -27.10
C GLU A 257 15.32 4.53 -28.27
N TRP A 258 16.32 5.38 -28.14
CA TRP A 258 16.70 6.34 -29.18
C TRP A 258 17.30 5.66 -30.42
N SER A 259 17.97 4.53 -30.22
CA SER A 259 18.63 3.78 -31.30
C SER A 259 17.74 2.70 -31.92
N ARG A 260 16.56 2.49 -31.41
CA ARG A 260 15.53 1.54 -31.91
C ARG A 260 14.42 2.30 -32.65
#